data_d3e3c7bada7839adc2885a49465eb6f7
#
_entry.id   d3e3c7bada7839adc2885a49465eb6f7
#
_cell.length_a   1.000
_cell.length_b   1.000
_cell.length_c   1.000
_cell.angle_alpha   90.00
_cell.angle_beta   90.00
_cell.angle_gamma   90.00
#
_symmetry.space_group_name_H-M   'P 1'
#
loop_
_entity.id
_entity.type
_entity.pdbx_description
1 polymer ?
#
loop_
_entity_poly.entity_id
_entity_poly.type
_entity_poly.pdbx_seq_one_letter_code
_entity_poly.pdbx_strand_id
1 'polypeptide(L)'
;KITKVRGSLKRTIEGARLLRANGVRVQFANVLMKHNASDYPQVQALAAEMGVGYNLDATITPMMDGDRSILDLNITPEELEQVYREPALVGNVEEFCAPPAGPLEPADAMDTLPCSAGHTACYISPYGDLLPCVQFPLLSGNVRKQRFLDIWQNSPALKEVRSISMADLQGCSSCTHGSSCTRCPGLAHMEGNMRGPSIQDCEQSFARTGVPSYNLLRKKAAMTTPQPDRAAMEQESSQAAHPVVWMARQ
;
A
#
# COMPACT_ATOMS: atom_id res chain seq x y z
N LYS A 1 16.54 -4.85 -15.98
CA LYS A 1 17.26 -3.62 -15.54
C LYS A 1 16.20 -2.58 -15.23
N ILE A 2 15.98 -2.29 -13.96
CA ILE A 2 14.89 -1.45 -13.46
C ILE A 2 15.08 0.00 -13.84
N THR A 3 16.21 0.60 -13.49
CA THR A 3 16.45 2.03 -13.73
C THR A 3 16.72 2.40 -15.20
N LYS A 4 17.09 1.41 -16.04
CA LYS A 4 17.49 1.59 -17.44
C LYS A 4 18.58 2.65 -17.67
N VAL A 5 19.19 3.17 -16.60
CA VAL A 5 20.22 4.22 -16.62
C VAL A 5 21.57 3.64 -16.21
N ARG A 6 22.53 3.66 -17.13
CA ARG A 6 23.90 3.17 -16.88
C ARG A 6 24.57 4.00 -15.77
N GLY A 7 25.15 3.31 -14.77
CA GLY A 7 25.86 3.96 -13.67
C GLY A 7 24.97 4.63 -12.62
N SER A 8 23.64 4.39 -12.63
CA SER A 8 22.72 4.97 -11.65
C SER A 8 23.11 4.62 -10.21
N LEU A 9 23.43 3.36 -9.92
CA LEU A 9 23.83 2.93 -8.58
C LEU A 9 25.06 3.70 -8.08
N LYS A 10 26.12 3.82 -8.90
CA LYS A 10 27.31 4.58 -8.55
C LYS A 10 26.98 6.02 -8.18
N ARG A 11 26.19 6.71 -9.00
CA ARG A 11 25.77 8.10 -8.74
C ARG A 11 24.90 8.22 -7.47
N THR A 12 24.04 7.25 -7.21
CA THR A 12 23.24 7.22 -5.97
C THR A 12 24.12 7.11 -4.73
N ILE A 13 25.12 6.22 -4.76
CA ILE A 13 26.06 6.05 -3.64
C ILE A 13 26.93 7.30 -3.45
N GLU A 14 27.42 7.88 -4.54
CA GLU A 14 28.19 9.15 -4.49
C GLU A 14 27.38 10.30 -3.94
N GLY A 15 26.11 10.43 -4.36
CA GLY A 15 25.16 11.42 -3.83
C GLY A 15 24.89 11.23 -2.34
N ALA A 16 24.69 9.99 -1.90
CA ALA A 16 24.48 9.68 -0.49
C ALA A 16 25.71 10.04 0.37
N ARG A 17 26.93 9.76 -0.13
CA ARG A 17 28.19 10.16 0.54
C ARG A 17 28.30 11.67 0.66
N LEU A 18 27.99 12.40 -0.41
CA LEU A 18 28.04 13.87 -0.42
C LEU A 18 27.03 14.47 0.57
N LEU A 19 25.80 13.98 0.58
CA LEU A 19 24.76 14.44 1.52
C LEU A 19 25.22 14.22 2.97
N ARG A 20 25.72 13.03 3.27
CA ARG A 20 26.21 12.71 4.61
C ARG A 20 27.41 13.59 5.03
N ALA A 21 28.36 13.81 4.13
CA ALA A 21 29.51 14.68 4.39
C ALA A 21 29.10 16.14 4.71
N ASN A 22 27.90 16.54 4.27
CA ASN A 22 27.29 17.84 4.56
C ASN A 22 26.30 17.82 5.74
N GLY A 23 26.36 16.79 6.60
CA GLY A 23 25.52 16.70 7.79
C GLY A 23 24.05 16.32 7.54
N VAL A 24 23.69 15.93 6.32
CA VAL A 24 22.32 15.51 6.00
C VAL A 24 22.13 14.05 6.46
N ARG A 25 21.04 13.79 7.18
CA ARG A 25 20.65 12.43 7.55
C ARG A 25 20.17 11.68 6.29
N VAL A 26 20.82 10.55 5.99
CA VAL A 26 20.52 9.71 4.84
C VAL A 26 20.02 8.35 5.31
N GLN A 27 19.05 7.79 4.60
CA GLN A 27 18.53 6.45 4.80
C GLN A 27 18.41 5.75 3.45
N PHE A 28 18.87 4.50 3.37
CA PHE A 28 18.62 3.63 2.23
C PHE A 28 17.28 2.94 2.39
N ALA A 29 16.39 3.10 1.39
CA ALA A 29 15.17 2.33 1.24
C ALA A 29 15.42 1.24 0.20
N ASN A 30 15.39 0.00 0.62
CA ASN A 30 15.60 -1.17 -0.23
C ASN A 30 14.28 -1.89 -0.47
N VAL A 31 13.73 -1.74 -1.68
CA VAL A 31 12.53 -2.47 -2.10
C VAL A 31 12.94 -3.82 -2.64
N LEU A 32 12.45 -4.91 -2.03
CA LEU A 32 12.69 -6.26 -2.50
C LEU A 32 11.81 -6.59 -3.69
N MET A 33 12.43 -7.26 -4.65
CA MET A 33 11.81 -7.75 -5.88
C MET A 33 12.40 -9.12 -6.21
N LYS A 34 11.74 -9.93 -7.02
CA LYS A 34 12.27 -11.21 -7.54
C LYS A 34 13.72 -11.15 -8.04
N HIS A 35 14.15 -9.99 -8.54
CA HIS A 35 15.47 -9.82 -9.15
C HIS A 35 16.57 -9.37 -8.19
N ASN A 36 16.23 -9.00 -6.96
CA ASN A 36 17.19 -8.52 -5.96
C ASN A 36 16.93 -9.05 -4.54
N ALA A 37 16.07 -10.06 -4.41
CA ALA A 37 15.71 -10.61 -3.11
C ALA A 37 16.92 -11.11 -2.31
N SER A 38 17.98 -11.59 -2.98
CA SER A 38 19.22 -12.04 -2.37
C SER A 38 20.23 -10.91 -2.07
N ASP A 39 19.99 -9.69 -2.57
CA ASP A 39 20.98 -8.60 -2.51
C ASP A 39 20.87 -7.74 -1.24
N TYR A 40 19.79 -7.89 -0.45
CA TYR A 40 19.56 -7.03 0.71
C TYR A 40 20.70 -7.06 1.75
N PRO A 41 21.43 -8.18 2.01
CA PRO A 41 22.52 -8.17 2.98
C PRO A 41 23.68 -7.26 2.55
N GLN A 42 23.97 -7.20 1.23
CA GLN A 42 25.00 -6.33 0.71
C GLN A 42 24.60 -4.85 0.80
N VAL A 43 23.31 -4.53 0.58
CA VAL A 43 22.80 -3.15 0.71
C VAL A 43 22.81 -2.73 2.19
N GLN A 44 22.44 -3.64 3.10
CA GLN A 44 22.49 -3.40 4.54
C GLN A 44 23.95 -3.18 5.03
N ALA A 45 24.88 -4.02 4.57
CA ALA A 45 26.30 -3.87 4.89
C ALA A 45 26.86 -2.53 4.37
N LEU A 46 26.49 -2.13 3.15
CA LEU A 46 26.87 -0.83 2.59
C LEU A 46 26.29 0.33 3.41
N ALA A 47 25.06 0.23 3.86
CA ALA A 47 24.45 1.24 4.72
C ALA A 47 25.19 1.37 6.05
N ALA A 48 25.57 0.24 6.67
CA ALA A 48 26.36 0.21 7.90
C ALA A 48 27.75 0.81 7.69
N GLU A 49 28.47 0.42 6.62
CA GLU A 49 29.77 1.00 6.25
C GLU A 49 29.70 2.53 6.09
N MET A 50 28.65 3.00 5.43
CA MET A 50 28.44 4.43 5.21
C MET A 50 27.88 5.15 6.44
N GLY A 51 27.46 4.42 7.50
CA GLY A 51 26.80 4.97 8.69
C GLY A 51 25.51 5.68 8.35
N VAL A 52 24.74 5.18 7.40
CA VAL A 52 23.40 5.66 7.02
C VAL A 52 22.32 4.70 7.53
N GLY A 53 21.08 5.18 7.65
CA GLY A 53 19.97 4.32 8.01
C GLY A 53 19.65 3.31 6.89
N TYR A 54 19.06 2.18 7.28
CA TYR A 54 18.57 1.16 6.35
C TYR A 54 17.11 0.85 6.65
N ASN A 55 16.29 0.74 5.62
CA ASN A 55 14.92 0.28 5.70
C ASN A 55 14.65 -0.69 4.55
N LEU A 56 13.98 -1.79 4.88
CA LEU A 56 13.55 -2.79 3.92
C LEU A 56 12.05 -2.64 3.68
N ASP A 57 11.66 -2.60 2.40
CA ASP A 57 10.28 -2.73 1.97
C ASP A 57 10.16 -4.03 1.15
N ALA A 58 9.42 -4.99 1.67
CA ALA A 58 9.28 -6.30 1.05
C ALA A 58 8.13 -6.38 0.03
N THR A 59 7.51 -5.23 -0.30
CA THR A 59 6.28 -5.24 -1.09
C THR A 59 6.27 -4.18 -2.17
N ILE A 60 5.90 -4.60 -3.39
CA ILE A 60 5.59 -3.69 -4.50
C ILE A 60 4.09 -3.46 -4.51
N THR A 61 3.70 -2.21 -4.64
CA THR A 61 2.30 -1.78 -4.71
C THR A 61 1.91 -1.46 -6.15
N PRO A 62 0.62 -1.46 -6.51
CA PRO A 62 0.16 -1.04 -7.82
C PRO A 62 0.65 0.36 -8.18
N MET A 63 0.75 0.66 -9.47
CA MET A 63 1.06 2.00 -9.93
C MET A 63 -0.11 2.96 -9.65
N MET A 64 0.18 4.26 -9.59
CA MET A 64 -0.82 5.29 -9.23
C MET A 64 -1.95 5.44 -10.25
N ASP A 65 -1.74 4.99 -11.48
CA ASP A 65 -2.75 4.95 -12.55
C ASP A 65 -3.61 3.68 -12.52
N GLY A 66 -3.36 2.79 -11.54
CA GLY A 66 -4.07 1.53 -11.36
C GLY A 66 -3.45 0.35 -12.11
N ASP A 67 -2.36 0.54 -12.87
CA ASP A 67 -1.65 -0.58 -13.50
C ASP A 67 -1.06 -1.51 -12.44
N ARG A 68 -1.40 -2.79 -12.55
CA ARG A 68 -1.01 -3.85 -11.63
C ARG A 68 0.10 -4.74 -12.18
N SER A 69 0.55 -4.52 -13.41
CA SER A 69 1.58 -5.35 -14.06
C SER A 69 2.90 -5.39 -13.29
N ILE A 70 3.22 -4.30 -12.58
CA ILE A 70 4.40 -4.21 -11.74
C ILE A 70 4.38 -5.19 -10.55
N LEU A 71 3.21 -5.68 -10.14
CA LEU A 71 3.07 -6.65 -9.04
C LEU A 71 3.75 -7.98 -9.35
N ASP A 72 3.95 -8.30 -10.62
CA ASP A 72 4.70 -9.48 -11.04
C ASP A 72 6.17 -9.46 -10.58
N LEU A 73 6.67 -8.29 -10.17
CA LEU A 73 8.01 -8.16 -9.59
C LEU A 73 8.06 -8.51 -8.11
N ASN A 74 6.93 -8.67 -7.42
CA ASN A 74 6.93 -9.07 -6.01
C ASN A 74 7.65 -10.40 -5.81
N ILE A 75 8.35 -10.53 -4.70
CA ILE A 75 8.86 -11.81 -4.22
C ILE A 75 7.71 -12.77 -3.95
N THR A 76 7.98 -14.07 -3.93
CA THR A 76 6.95 -15.06 -3.64
C THR A 76 6.50 -14.99 -2.18
N PRO A 77 5.31 -15.53 -1.83
CA PRO A 77 4.88 -15.62 -0.43
C PRO A 77 5.87 -16.36 0.47
N GLU A 78 6.52 -17.40 -0.07
CA GLU A 78 7.52 -18.20 0.63
C GLU A 78 8.82 -17.40 0.89
N GLU A 79 9.27 -16.62 -0.10
CA GLU A 79 10.40 -15.70 0.07
C GLU A 79 10.07 -14.59 1.07
N LEU A 80 8.83 -14.05 1.04
CA LEU A 80 8.37 -13.06 1.99
C LEU A 80 8.35 -13.62 3.42
N GLU A 81 7.89 -14.86 3.59
CA GLU A 81 7.91 -15.55 4.88
C GLU A 81 9.35 -15.69 5.41
N GLN A 82 10.31 -16.06 4.55
CA GLN A 82 11.73 -16.15 4.91
C GLN A 82 12.28 -14.80 5.36
N VAL A 83 11.98 -13.72 4.63
CA VAL A 83 12.37 -12.34 4.99
C VAL A 83 11.85 -11.97 6.39
N TYR A 84 10.63 -12.34 6.72
CA TYR A 84 10.04 -12.08 8.04
C TYR A 84 10.59 -12.97 9.17
N ARG A 85 11.36 -14.01 8.86
CA ARG A 85 12.09 -14.85 9.82
C ARG A 85 13.56 -14.45 9.98
N GLU A 86 14.02 -13.39 9.29
CA GLU A 86 15.41 -12.93 9.35
C GLU A 86 15.62 -11.93 10.52
N PRO A 87 16.31 -12.30 11.61
CA PRO A 87 16.47 -11.42 12.78
C PRO A 87 17.16 -10.10 12.46
N ALA A 88 18.06 -10.10 11.46
CA ALA A 88 18.75 -8.88 11.03
C ALA A 88 17.80 -7.83 10.43
N LEU A 89 16.60 -8.24 9.99
CA LEU A 89 15.60 -7.38 9.38
C LEU A 89 14.47 -7.01 10.35
N VAL A 90 14.01 -7.95 11.14
CA VAL A 90 12.80 -7.77 11.98
C VAL A 90 13.10 -7.68 13.48
N GLY A 91 14.34 -7.93 13.89
CA GLY A 91 14.74 -7.94 15.28
C GLY A 91 14.25 -9.22 16.00
N ASN A 92 13.34 -9.09 16.95
CA ASN A 92 12.77 -10.24 17.65
C ASN A 92 11.75 -10.97 16.77
N VAL A 93 12.16 -12.07 16.16
CA VAL A 93 11.33 -12.87 15.25
C VAL A 93 10.11 -13.47 15.96
N GLU A 94 10.25 -13.93 17.20
CA GLU A 94 9.14 -14.53 17.96
C GLU A 94 8.04 -13.50 18.21
N GLU A 95 8.40 -12.29 18.57
CA GLU A 95 7.49 -11.17 18.78
C GLU A 95 6.89 -10.68 17.47
N PHE A 96 7.74 -10.46 16.45
CA PHE A 96 7.30 -9.97 15.14
C PHE A 96 6.35 -10.94 14.44
N CYS A 97 6.61 -12.24 14.52
CA CYS A 97 5.83 -13.31 13.88
C CYS A 97 4.79 -13.94 14.81
N ALA A 98 4.56 -13.38 15.99
CA ALA A 98 3.56 -13.90 16.92
C ALA A 98 2.18 -14.04 16.25
N PRO A 99 1.42 -15.09 16.58
CA PRO A 99 0.03 -15.22 16.16
C PRO A 99 -0.78 -13.98 16.53
N PRO A 100 -1.84 -13.66 15.77
CA PRO A 100 -2.69 -12.50 16.07
C PRO A 100 -3.30 -12.62 17.46
N ALA A 101 -3.20 -11.57 18.26
CA ALA A 101 -3.71 -11.53 19.64
C ALA A 101 -5.22 -11.27 19.74
N GLY A 102 -5.87 -10.97 18.61
CA GLY A 102 -7.29 -10.62 18.58
C GLY A 102 -7.55 -9.29 17.88
N PRO A 103 -8.80 -8.84 17.81
CA PRO A 103 -9.17 -7.51 17.36
C PRO A 103 -8.46 -6.46 18.21
N LEU A 104 -8.32 -5.25 17.64
CA LEU A 104 -7.88 -4.11 18.44
C LEU A 104 -8.93 -3.83 19.54
N GLU A 105 -8.53 -3.97 20.77
CA GLU A 105 -9.28 -3.55 21.96
C GLU A 105 -8.42 -2.56 22.75
N PRO A 106 -8.95 -1.57 23.35
CA PRO A 106 -10.29 -1.21 23.78
C PRO A 106 -10.97 -0.13 22.92
N ALA A 107 -12.15 0.38 23.37
CA ALA A 107 -12.93 1.40 22.68
C ALA A 107 -12.10 2.62 22.22
N ASP A 108 -11.08 3.02 22.98
CA ASP A 108 -10.18 4.12 22.64
C ASP A 108 -9.32 3.84 21.38
N ALA A 109 -9.01 2.59 21.09
CA ALA A 109 -8.27 2.22 19.88
C ALA A 109 -9.13 2.29 18.62
N MET A 110 -10.46 2.13 18.76
CA MET A 110 -11.39 2.17 17.63
C MET A 110 -11.60 3.57 17.08
N ASP A 111 -11.41 4.61 17.90
CA ASP A 111 -11.47 6.01 17.50
C ASP A 111 -10.12 6.52 16.94
N THR A 112 -9.09 5.69 16.94
CA THR A 112 -7.79 6.07 16.40
C THR A 112 -7.80 6.19 14.89
N LEU A 113 -6.85 6.97 14.38
CA LEU A 113 -6.68 7.14 12.95
C LEU A 113 -6.04 5.90 12.32
N PRO A 114 -6.57 5.37 11.21
CA PRO A 114 -5.99 4.22 10.54
C PRO A 114 -4.58 4.45 9.99
N CYS A 115 -4.24 5.71 9.67
CA CYS A 115 -2.97 6.07 9.04
C CYS A 115 -2.75 7.60 9.12
N SER A 116 -1.49 8.04 8.97
CA SER A 116 -1.11 9.46 8.90
C SER A 116 -1.43 10.14 7.56
N ALA A 117 -1.77 9.38 6.52
CA ALA A 117 -2.08 9.89 5.17
C ALA A 117 -3.23 10.91 5.21
N GLY A 118 -2.99 12.10 4.67
CA GLY A 118 -3.95 13.21 4.67
C GLY A 118 -4.14 13.91 6.04
N HIS A 119 -3.56 13.38 7.13
CA HIS A 119 -3.63 13.94 8.48
C HIS A 119 -2.36 14.75 8.84
N THR A 120 -1.21 14.11 8.79
CA THR A 120 0.10 14.73 9.09
C THR A 120 1.08 14.59 7.95
N ALA A 121 0.73 13.85 6.90
CA ALA A 121 1.52 13.62 5.71
C ALA A 121 0.67 13.79 4.45
N CYS A 122 1.31 14.22 3.36
CA CYS A 122 0.74 14.23 2.02
C CYS A 122 1.86 13.98 0.98
N TYR A 123 1.46 13.74 -0.24
CA TYR A 123 2.35 13.65 -1.39
C TYR A 123 1.99 14.74 -2.40
N ILE A 124 3.01 15.39 -2.96
CA ILE A 124 2.84 16.34 -4.07
C ILE A 124 3.60 15.77 -5.28
N SER A 125 2.87 15.52 -6.35
CA SER A 125 3.43 15.00 -7.59
C SER A 125 4.33 16.03 -8.30
N PRO A 126 5.21 15.62 -9.24
CA PRO A 126 5.97 16.55 -10.07
C PRO A 126 5.09 17.50 -10.87
N TYR A 127 3.82 17.18 -11.07
CA TYR A 127 2.82 17.99 -11.79
C TYR A 127 2.03 18.92 -10.86
N GLY A 128 2.29 18.87 -9.56
CA GLY A 128 1.64 19.71 -8.54
C GLY A 128 0.38 19.09 -7.94
N ASP A 129 0.01 17.86 -8.29
CA ASP A 129 -1.15 17.21 -7.70
C ASP A 129 -0.88 16.84 -6.25
N LEU A 130 -1.79 17.20 -5.35
CA LEU A 130 -1.73 16.83 -3.95
C LEU A 130 -2.59 15.60 -3.69
N LEU A 131 -1.98 14.60 -3.08
CA LEU A 131 -2.60 13.33 -2.69
C LEU A 131 -2.41 13.10 -1.19
N PRO A 132 -3.26 12.31 -0.51
CA PRO A 132 -3.08 11.98 0.91
C PRO A 132 -1.75 11.29 1.22
N CYS A 133 -1.27 10.43 0.30
CA CYS A 133 0.01 9.71 0.37
C CYS A 133 0.44 9.30 -1.05
N VAL A 134 1.72 8.97 -1.24
CA VAL A 134 2.22 8.42 -2.52
C VAL A 134 1.53 7.12 -2.93
N GLN A 135 1.08 6.31 -1.97
CA GLN A 135 0.33 5.08 -2.23
C GLN A 135 -1.20 5.26 -2.22
N PHE A 136 -1.68 6.51 -2.16
CA PHE A 136 -3.10 6.80 -2.08
C PHE A 136 -3.51 7.75 -3.21
N PRO A 137 -3.80 7.24 -4.42
CA PRO A 137 -4.04 8.04 -5.63
C PRO A 137 -5.41 8.73 -5.63
N LEU A 138 -5.74 9.42 -4.52
CA LEU A 138 -6.95 10.21 -4.36
C LEU A 138 -6.60 11.69 -4.58
N LEU A 139 -6.93 12.23 -5.76
CA LEU A 139 -6.64 13.62 -6.09
C LEU A 139 -7.36 14.57 -5.14
N SER A 140 -6.58 15.33 -4.37
CA SER A 140 -7.09 16.25 -3.35
C SER A 140 -7.03 17.72 -3.78
N GLY A 141 -6.27 18.05 -4.81
CA GLY A 141 -6.10 19.39 -5.37
C GLY A 141 -4.79 19.50 -6.13
N ASN A 142 -4.45 20.73 -6.62
CA ASN A 142 -3.19 20.95 -7.34
C ASN A 142 -2.56 22.29 -6.88
N VAL A 143 -1.33 22.22 -6.36
CA VAL A 143 -0.61 23.38 -5.79
C VAL A 143 -0.16 24.42 -6.83
N ARG A 144 -0.25 24.08 -8.12
CA ARG A 144 -0.03 25.08 -9.21
C ARG A 144 -1.26 25.93 -9.48
N LYS A 145 -2.45 25.47 -9.00
CA LYS A 145 -3.74 26.13 -9.22
C LYS A 145 -4.33 26.76 -7.96
N GLN A 146 -3.94 26.26 -6.79
CA GLN A 146 -4.49 26.64 -5.48
C GLN A 146 -3.35 26.71 -4.45
N ARG A 147 -3.53 27.53 -3.41
CA ARG A 147 -2.59 27.55 -2.29
C ARG A 147 -2.62 26.21 -1.54
N PHE A 148 -1.47 25.74 -1.12
CA PHE A 148 -1.37 24.48 -0.36
C PHE A 148 -2.32 24.43 0.85
N LEU A 149 -2.36 25.50 1.65
CA LEU A 149 -3.23 25.56 2.84
C LEU A 149 -4.71 25.47 2.50
N ASP A 150 -5.12 26.06 1.37
CA ASP A 150 -6.53 26.01 0.94
C ASP A 150 -6.94 24.59 0.57
N ILE A 151 -6.05 23.88 -0.13
CA ILE A 151 -6.26 22.45 -0.42
C ILE A 151 -6.26 21.64 0.87
N TRP A 152 -5.24 21.83 1.71
CA TRP A 152 -5.05 21.07 2.93
C TRP A 152 -6.24 21.16 3.89
N GLN A 153 -6.81 22.34 4.02
CA GLN A 153 -7.92 22.60 4.94
C GLN A 153 -9.30 22.29 4.35
N ASN A 154 -9.48 22.49 3.04
CA ASN A 154 -10.80 22.53 2.43
C ASN A 154 -11.11 21.41 1.44
N SER A 155 -10.09 20.65 0.99
CA SER A 155 -10.31 19.55 0.04
C SER A 155 -11.35 18.54 0.55
N PRO A 156 -12.43 18.28 -0.21
CA PRO A 156 -13.41 17.25 0.16
C PRO A 156 -12.77 15.87 0.31
N ALA A 157 -11.82 15.51 -0.59
CA ALA A 157 -11.10 14.25 -0.55
C ALA A 157 -10.29 14.08 0.75
N LEU A 158 -9.57 15.13 1.20
CA LEU A 158 -8.84 15.08 2.47
C LEU A 158 -9.80 15.03 3.66
N LYS A 159 -10.92 15.76 3.60
CA LYS A 159 -11.95 15.69 4.66
C LYS A 159 -12.54 14.30 4.78
N GLU A 160 -12.80 13.63 3.66
CA GLU A 160 -13.29 12.26 3.66
C GLU A 160 -12.27 11.30 4.28
N VAL A 161 -10.99 11.35 3.86
CA VAL A 161 -9.93 10.53 4.46
C VAL A 161 -9.82 10.76 5.96
N ARG A 162 -9.89 12.01 6.40
CA ARG A 162 -9.81 12.40 7.83
C ARG A 162 -11.01 11.98 8.65
N SER A 163 -12.14 11.71 8.03
CA SER A 163 -13.35 11.25 8.70
C SER A 163 -13.34 9.76 9.03
N ILE A 164 -12.31 9.00 8.59
CA ILE A 164 -12.25 7.56 8.77
C ILE A 164 -11.48 7.23 10.04
N SER A 165 -12.17 6.61 10.99
CA SER A 165 -11.59 5.97 12.18
C SER A 165 -11.41 4.46 11.98
N MET A 166 -10.73 3.79 12.91
CA MET A 166 -10.63 2.32 12.90
C MET A 166 -12.00 1.65 13.03
N ALA A 167 -12.97 2.28 13.70
CA ALA A 167 -14.34 1.77 13.83
C ALA A 167 -15.10 1.71 12.49
N ASP A 168 -14.76 2.62 11.56
CA ASP A 168 -15.41 2.71 10.23
C ASP A 168 -14.91 1.65 9.24
N LEU A 169 -13.88 0.88 9.60
CA LEU A 169 -13.22 -0.05 8.69
C LEU A 169 -14.02 -1.34 8.54
N GLN A 170 -14.61 -1.51 7.37
CA GLN A 170 -15.41 -2.68 7.01
C GLN A 170 -14.55 -3.96 6.97
N GLY A 171 -14.90 -4.93 7.82
CA GLY A 171 -14.19 -6.21 7.92
C GLY A 171 -12.79 -6.13 8.55
N CYS A 172 -12.31 -4.94 8.90
CA CYS A 172 -11.04 -4.75 9.60
C CYS A 172 -11.24 -4.37 11.07
N SER A 173 -12.31 -3.63 11.41
CA SER A 173 -12.62 -3.22 12.78
C SER A 173 -12.78 -4.41 13.76
N SER A 174 -13.26 -5.55 13.26
CA SER A 174 -13.40 -6.80 14.04
C SER A 174 -12.37 -7.88 13.66
N CYS A 175 -11.34 -7.53 12.88
CA CYS A 175 -10.35 -8.48 12.42
C CYS A 175 -9.40 -8.88 13.55
N THR A 176 -9.17 -10.17 13.72
CA THR A 176 -8.24 -10.71 14.74
C THR A 176 -6.79 -10.30 14.52
N HIS A 177 -6.44 -9.84 13.31
CA HIS A 177 -5.10 -9.37 12.94
C HIS A 177 -4.81 -7.90 13.26
N GLY A 178 -5.66 -7.23 14.04
CA GLY A 178 -5.51 -5.80 14.32
C GLY A 178 -4.10 -5.39 14.77
N SER A 179 -3.47 -6.17 15.67
CA SER A 179 -2.12 -5.91 16.18
C SER A 179 -0.98 -6.34 15.25
N SER A 180 -1.24 -7.18 14.24
CA SER A 180 -0.23 -7.78 13.35
C SER A 180 -0.37 -7.33 11.89
N CYS A 181 -1.30 -6.40 11.59
CA CYS A 181 -1.56 -5.92 10.24
C CYS A 181 -1.31 -4.41 10.16
N THR A 182 -0.58 -4.00 9.13
CA THR A 182 -0.31 -2.59 8.81
C THR A 182 -1.19 -2.12 7.66
N ARG A 183 -2.51 -2.30 7.78
CA ARG A 183 -3.47 -1.97 6.74
C ARG A 183 -3.22 -0.59 6.13
N CYS A 184 -3.06 -0.54 4.81
CA CYS A 184 -2.88 0.68 4.06
C CYS A 184 -4.22 1.16 3.43
N PRO A 185 -4.75 2.34 3.79
CA PRO A 185 -5.97 2.87 3.19
C PRO A 185 -5.82 3.19 1.71
N GLY A 186 -4.62 3.52 1.25
CA GLY A 186 -4.32 3.74 -0.17
C GLY A 186 -4.42 2.46 -0.98
N LEU A 187 -3.86 1.34 -0.50
CA LEU A 187 -4.01 0.04 -1.14
C LEU A 187 -5.48 -0.40 -1.15
N ALA A 188 -6.19 -0.25 -0.04
CA ALA A 188 -7.61 -0.54 0.04
C ALA A 188 -8.44 0.32 -0.94
N HIS A 189 -8.07 1.60 -1.12
CA HIS A 189 -8.67 2.47 -2.13
C HIS A 189 -8.43 1.96 -3.55
N MET A 190 -7.21 1.56 -3.88
CA MET A 190 -6.87 0.97 -5.19
C MET A 190 -7.53 -0.41 -5.42
N GLU A 191 -7.95 -1.08 -4.35
CA GLU A 191 -8.78 -2.29 -4.41
C GLU A 191 -10.29 -2.00 -4.44
N GLY A 192 -10.69 -0.72 -4.50
CA GLY A 192 -12.07 -0.26 -4.72
C GLY A 192 -12.79 0.30 -3.50
N ASN A 193 -12.23 0.16 -2.28
CA ASN A 193 -12.89 0.68 -1.07
C ASN A 193 -11.88 1.09 0.02
N MET A 194 -11.65 2.38 0.21
CA MET A 194 -10.73 2.89 1.23
C MET A 194 -11.11 2.52 2.68
N ARG A 195 -12.36 2.15 2.93
CA ARG A 195 -12.83 1.63 4.22
C ARG A 195 -12.78 0.11 4.31
N GLY A 196 -12.55 -0.58 3.20
CA GLY A 196 -12.45 -2.04 3.13
C GLY A 196 -11.07 -2.57 3.55
N PRO A 197 -10.88 -3.89 3.50
CA PRO A 197 -9.55 -4.49 3.67
C PRO A 197 -8.67 -4.18 2.46
N SER A 198 -7.35 -4.10 2.69
CA SER A 198 -6.36 -4.30 1.64
C SER A 198 -5.95 -5.78 1.66
N ILE A 199 -6.19 -6.48 0.58
CA ILE A 199 -5.88 -7.91 0.49
C ILE A 199 -4.37 -8.14 0.47
N GLN A 200 -3.63 -7.23 -0.14
CA GLN A 200 -2.17 -7.25 -0.13
C GLN A 200 -1.63 -7.20 1.32
N ASP A 201 -2.19 -6.35 2.17
CA ASP A 201 -1.82 -6.30 3.59
C ASP A 201 -2.27 -7.56 4.35
N CYS A 202 -3.40 -8.15 3.98
CA CYS A 202 -3.85 -9.43 4.53
C CYS A 202 -2.89 -10.58 4.16
N GLU A 203 -2.35 -10.59 2.95
CA GLU A 203 -1.35 -11.56 2.49
C GLU A 203 -0.02 -11.38 3.25
N GLN A 204 0.42 -10.14 3.47
CA GLN A 204 1.60 -9.85 4.29
C GLN A 204 1.43 -10.30 5.74
N SER A 205 0.28 -9.99 6.33
CA SER A 205 -0.04 -10.43 7.70
C SER A 205 -0.06 -11.95 7.80
N PHE A 206 -0.55 -12.65 6.77
CA PHE A 206 -0.49 -14.12 6.72
C PHE A 206 0.95 -14.63 6.61
N ALA A 207 1.77 -14.10 5.72
CA ALA A 207 3.18 -14.48 5.59
C ALA A 207 3.96 -14.25 6.90
N ARG A 208 3.62 -13.19 7.64
CA ARG A 208 4.21 -12.86 8.92
C ARG A 208 3.79 -13.82 10.03
N THR A 209 2.50 -14.11 10.19
CA THR A 209 1.93 -14.80 11.36
C THR A 209 1.61 -16.27 11.13
N GLY A 210 1.57 -16.73 9.87
CA GLY A 210 1.11 -18.07 9.50
C GLY A 210 -0.41 -18.28 9.63
N VAL A 211 -1.18 -17.26 10.05
CA VAL A 211 -2.62 -17.34 10.27
C VAL A 211 -3.35 -16.52 9.22
N PRO A 212 -4.26 -17.11 8.41
CA PRO A 212 -5.01 -16.35 7.40
C PRO A 212 -6.11 -15.52 8.05
N SER A 213 -6.24 -14.25 7.64
CA SER A 213 -7.36 -13.42 8.07
C SER A 213 -8.67 -13.86 7.40
N TYR A 214 -9.81 -13.51 8.01
CA TYR A 214 -11.14 -13.75 7.44
C TYR A 214 -11.29 -13.13 6.03
N ASN A 215 -10.80 -11.92 5.84
CA ASN A 215 -10.87 -11.23 4.55
C ASN A 215 -10.08 -11.97 3.46
N LEU A 216 -8.90 -12.52 3.81
CA LEU A 216 -8.10 -13.32 2.89
C LEU A 216 -8.81 -14.63 2.51
N LEU A 217 -9.42 -15.30 3.47
CA LEU A 217 -10.18 -16.52 3.23
C LEU A 217 -11.40 -16.26 2.34
N ARG A 218 -12.15 -15.19 2.57
CA ARG A 218 -13.29 -14.80 1.71
C ARG A 218 -12.84 -14.54 0.27
N LYS A 219 -11.73 -13.82 0.06
CA LYS A 219 -11.23 -13.60 -1.30
C LYS A 219 -10.86 -14.90 -1.99
N LYS A 220 -10.15 -15.80 -1.31
CA LYS A 220 -9.80 -17.11 -1.87
C LYS A 220 -11.04 -17.92 -2.24
N ALA A 221 -12.07 -17.95 -1.39
CA ALA A 221 -13.33 -18.61 -1.68
C ALA A 221 -14.05 -18.02 -2.91
N ALA A 222 -14.09 -16.69 -3.04
CA ALA A 222 -14.69 -16.03 -4.20
C ALA A 222 -13.95 -16.32 -5.51
N MET A 223 -12.63 -16.53 -5.47
CA MET A 223 -11.83 -16.89 -6.65
C MET A 223 -11.99 -18.37 -7.08
N THR A 224 -12.36 -19.25 -6.14
CA THR A 224 -12.58 -20.67 -6.40
C THR A 224 -14.02 -20.99 -6.80
N THR A 225 -14.97 -20.07 -6.57
CA THR A 225 -16.36 -20.23 -7.04
C THR A 225 -16.39 -19.95 -8.54
N PRO A 226 -16.89 -20.86 -9.38
CA PRO A 226 -17.05 -20.59 -10.81
C PRO A 226 -17.86 -19.32 -11.02
N GLN A 227 -17.29 -18.34 -11.70
CA GLN A 227 -18.07 -17.15 -12.08
C GLN A 227 -19.15 -17.59 -13.06
N PRO A 228 -20.41 -17.12 -12.91
CA PRO A 228 -21.41 -17.34 -13.92
C PRO A 228 -20.90 -16.81 -15.25
N ASP A 229 -21.15 -17.57 -16.32
CA ASP A 229 -20.61 -17.33 -17.65
C ASP A 229 -20.92 -15.88 -18.07
N ARG A 230 -19.88 -15.08 -18.25
CA ARG A 230 -19.99 -13.65 -18.56
C ARG A 230 -20.77 -13.43 -19.87
N ALA A 231 -20.69 -14.39 -20.79
CA ALA A 231 -21.44 -14.40 -22.04
C ALA A 231 -22.95 -14.55 -21.80
N ALA A 232 -23.38 -15.31 -20.79
CA ALA A 232 -24.78 -15.44 -20.43
C ALA A 232 -25.36 -14.16 -19.81
N MET A 233 -24.56 -13.45 -18.97
CA MET A 233 -24.98 -12.17 -18.38
C MET A 233 -25.07 -11.03 -19.42
N GLU A 234 -24.18 -11.02 -20.42
CA GLU A 234 -24.23 -10.04 -21.50
C GLU A 234 -25.43 -10.26 -22.44
N GLN A 235 -25.86 -11.51 -22.62
CA GLN A 235 -27.07 -11.83 -23.38
C GLN A 235 -28.36 -11.40 -22.66
N GLU A 236 -28.46 -11.59 -21.35
CA GLU A 236 -29.62 -11.12 -20.55
C GLU A 236 -29.69 -9.59 -20.51
N SER A 237 -28.55 -8.90 -20.38
CA SER A 237 -28.47 -7.44 -20.41
C SER A 237 -28.87 -6.87 -21.79
N SER A 238 -28.51 -7.55 -22.88
CA SER A 238 -28.86 -7.14 -24.25
C SER A 238 -30.36 -7.33 -24.55
N GLN A 239 -31.04 -8.29 -23.92
CA GLN A 239 -32.49 -8.50 -24.07
C GLN A 239 -33.32 -7.54 -23.22
N ALA A 240 -32.76 -6.92 -22.20
CA ALA A 240 -33.43 -5.95 -21.32
C ALA A 240 -33.35 -4.48 -21.78
N ALA A 241 -32.61 -4.20 -22.84
CA ALA A 241 -32.48 -2.85 -23.38
C ALA A 241 -33.72 -2.45 -24.17
N HIS A 242 -34.69 -1.81 -23.52
CA HIS A 242 -35.71 -1.07 -24.21
C HIS A 242 -35.12 0.11 -24.98
N PRO A 243 -35.50 0.35 -26.27
CA PRO A 243 -35.03 1.48 -27.02
C PRO A 243 -35.53 2.78 -26.38
N VAL A 244 -34.64 3.61 -25.90
CA VAL A 244 -34.95 4.99 -25.49
C VAL A 244 -35.17 5.81 -26.75
N VAL A 245 -36.41 6.10 -27.06
CA VAL A 245 -36.81 6.99 -28.16
C VAL A 245 -36.56 8.44 -27.73
N TRP A 246 -35.55 9.08 -28.27
CA TRP A 246 -35.37 10.52 -28.14
C TRP A 246 -36.37 11.26 -29.04
N MET A 247 -37.41 11.86 -28.47
CA MET A 247 -38.21 12.84 -29.19
C MET A 247 -37.45 14.18 -29.15
N ALA A 248 -36.95 14.58 -30.29
CA ALA A 248 -36.49 15.95 -30.54
C ALA A 248 -37.71 16.88 -30.49
N ARG A 249 -37.71 17.84 -29.57
CA ARG A 249 -38.69 18.97 -29.65
C ARG A 249 -38.16 19.97 -30.69
N GLN A 250 -39.04 20.27 -31.66
CA GLN A 250 -38.92 21.40 -32.55
C GLN A 250 -39.13 22.71 -31.79
#